data_5e6b7f93c68bcddc0651384ff1b00411
#
_entry.id   5e6b7f93c68bcddc0651384ff1b00411
#
_cell.length_a   1.000
_cell.length_b   1.000
_cell.length_c   1.000
_cell.angle_alpha   90.00
_cell.angle_beta   90.00
_cell.angle_gamma   90.00
#
_symmetry.space_group_name_H-M   'P 1'
#
loop_
_entity.id
_entity.type
_entity.pdbx_description
1 polymer ?
#
loop_
_entity_poly.entity_id
_entity_poly.type
_entity_poly.pdbx_seq_one_letter_code
_entity_poly.pdbx_strand_id
1 'polypeptide(L)'
;MKLVSVNTGLPREVKWHGRRVTTGIFKEPVAGRVALRKLNLDGDRQADLSVHGGEYKAVYCYSLAHYDYWNKELRGQELPMGMFGENFTLDDGEDGLLEESVYLGDRISVGTAEVTVTQPRLPCYKLGVRFGSDDMVKRFLASRRTGFYVAVVREGEVGAGDEVKVMAQEANAVAVSEITHLYVTKRYGEAEIRAVRRALRVEELPESWKEYFRERLGQAGERS
;
A
#
# COMPACT_ATOMS: atom_id res chain seq x y z
N MET A 1 7.98 -4.90 16.18
CA MET A 1 8.21 -4.63 14.75
C MET A 1 9.02 -3.34 14.61
N LYS A 2 9.72 -3.15 13.50
CA LYS A 2 10.57 -1.96 13.31
C LYS A 2 10.36 -1.33 11.94
N LEU A 3 10.50 -0.01 11.87
CA LEU A 3 10.64 0.75 10.63
C LEU A 3 12.08 0.63 10.15
N VAL A 4 12.31 -0.17 9.10
CA VAL A 4 13.68 -0.42 8.57
C VAL A 4 14.17 0.77 7.77
N SER A 5 13.29 1.34 6.94
CA SER A 5 13.63 2.47 6.08
C SER A 5 12.45 3.41 5.93
N VAL A 6 12.75 4.70 5.92
CA VAL A 6 11.84 5.77 5.46
C VAL A 6 12.33 6.19 4.08
N ASN A 7 11.44 6.11 3.08
CA ASN A 7 11.80 6.41 1.70
C ASN A 7 10.95 7.56 1.17
N THR A 8 11.60 8.55 0.56
CA THR A 8 10.94 9.71 -0.05
C THR A 8 11.40 9.92 -1.48
N GLY A 9 10.63 10.64 -2.26
CA GLY A 9 11.00 10.98 -3.63
C GLY A 9 10.12 12.08 -4.21
N LEU A 10 10.77 13.03 -4.88
CA LEU A 10 10.07 14.06 -5.64
C LEU A 10 9.72 13.54 -7.04
N PRO A 11 8.62 14.01 -7.65
CA PRO A 11 8.29 13.70 -9.02
C PRO A 11 9.42 14.06 -9.96
N ARG A 12 9.79 13.09 -10.83
CA ARG A 12 10.78 13.30 -11.90
C ARG A 12 10.26 12.79 -13.22
N GLU A 13 10.75 13.38 -14.30
CA GLU A 13 10.43 12.95 -15.67
C GLU A 13 11.39 11.83 -16.09
N VAL A 14 10.82 10.77 -16.65
CA VAL A 14 11.56 9.65 -17.24
C VAL A 14 10.99 9.30 -18.61
N LYS A 15 11.79 8.67 -19.47
CA LYS A 15 11.30 8.13 -20.75
C LYS A 15 10.84 6.69 -20.58
N TRP A 16 9.64 6.39 -21.08
CA TRP A 16 9.07 5.04 -21.10
C TRP A 16 8.34 4.82 -22.41
N HIS A 17 8.72 3.81 -23.18
CA HIS A 17 8.18 3.54 -24.52
C HIS A 17 8.11 4.78 -25.43
N GLY A 18 9.17 5.58 -25.43
CA GLY A 18 9.27 6.80 -26.23
C GLY A 18 8.47 8.00 -25.73
N ARG A 19 7.70 7.85 -24.63
CA ARG A 19 6.90 8.93 -24.01
C ARG A 19 7.56 9.45 -22.75
N ARG A 20 7.33 10.71 -22.44
CA ARG A 20 7.70 11.30 -21.15
C ARG A 20 6.65 10.94 -20.09
N VAL A 21 7.11 10.46 -18.95
CA VAL A 21 6.27 10.09 -17.80
C VAL A 21 6.79 10.80 -16.57
N THR A 22 5.95 11.61 -15.93
CA THR A 22 6.26 12.21 -14.63
C THR A 22 5.77 11.28 -13.52
N THR A 23 6.67 10.92 -12.60
CA THR A 23 6.35 9.96 -11.54
C THR A 23 7.18 10.20 -10.28
N GLY A 24 6.54 10.03 -9.10
CA GLY A 24 7.17 10.02 -7.78
C GLY A 24 7.48 8.60 -7.26
N ILE A 25 7.46 7.57 -8.13
CA ILE A 25 7.69 6.18 -7.70
C ILE A 25 9.15 5.90 -7.31
N PHE A 26 10.07 6.75 -7.75
CA PHE A 26 11.50 6.60 -7.48
C PHE A 26 11.81 7.15 -6.09
N LYS A 27 11.49 6.37 -5.07
CA LYS A 27 11.79 6.69 -3.69
C LYS A 27 13.14 6.14 -3.29
N GLU A 28 13.81 6.86 -2.39
CA GLU A 28 15.15 6.53 -1.90
C GLU A 28 15.17 6.68 -0.37
N PRO A 29 15.92 5.81 0.35
CA PRO A 29 16.08 5.92 1.78
C PRO A 29 16.61 7.29 2.21
N VAL A 30 16.02 7.85 3.26
CA VAL A 30 16.51 9.10 3.87
C VAL A 30 17.16 8.83 5.22
N ALA A 31 18.23 9.56 5.50
CA ALA A 31 18.88 9.51 6.80
C ALA A 31 18.17 10.43 7.81
N GLY A 32 18.18 10.01 9.08
CA GLY A 32 17.63 10.79 10.17
C GLY A 32 16.09 10.71 10.27
N ARG A 33 15.51 11.72 10.89
CA ARG A 33 14.08 11.80 11.12
C ARG A 33 13.40 12.64 10.06
N VAL A 34 12.17 12.24 9.71
CA VAL A 34 11.35 12.92 8.72
C VAL A 34 9.99 13.23 9.35
N ALA A 35 9.47 14.42 9.15
CA ALA A 35 8.14 14.76 9.59
C ALA A 35 7.08 14.06 8.72
N LEU A 36 6.19 13.32 9.38
CA LEU A 36 5.00 12.74 8.78
C LEU A 36 3.84 13.72 8.96
N ARG A 37 3.37 14.26 7.84
CA ARG A 37 2.26 15.21 7.77
C ARG A 37 0.98 14.49 7.37
N LYS A 38 -0.15 15.18 7.45
CA LYS A 38 -1.49 14.64 7.14
C LYS A 38 -1.57 13.94 5.79
N LEU A 39 -0.84 14.42 4.77
CA LEU A 39 -0.96 13.93 3.40
C LEU A 39 0.26 13.15 2.90
N ASN A 40 1.43 13.31 3.51
CA ASN A 40 2.68 12.68 3.09
C ASN A 40 3.82 12.91 4.11
N LEU A 41 5.00 12.40 3.79
CA LEU A 41 6.27 12.72 4.45
C LEU A 41 6.86 14.01 3.87
N ASP A 42 7.55 14.79 4.71
CA ASP A 42 8.37 15.90 4.21
C ASP A 42 9.43 15.34 3.23
N GLY A 43 9.60 16.01 2.10
CA GLY A 43 10.50 15.53 1.02
C GLY A 43 9.88 14.50 0.07
N ASP A 44 8.65 14.06 0.30
CA ASP A 44 7.92 13.17 -0.59
C ASP A 44 6.80 13.90 -1.34
N ARG A 45 6.57 13.55 -2.61
CA ARG A 45 5.42 14.03 -3.39
C ARG A 45 4.94 13.01 -4.41
N GLN A 46 3.63 12.96 -4.58
CA GLN A 46 2.99 12.25 -5.67
C GLN A 46 2.94 13.14 -6.92
N ALA A 47 3.14 12.52 -8.11
CA ALA A 47 3.11 13.25 -9.38
C ALA A 47 1.68 13.55 -9.88
N ASP A 48 0.70 12.80 -9.40
CA ASP A 48 -0.69 12.90 -9.83
C ASP A 48 -1.60 12.67 -8.63
N LEU A 49 -2.13 13.75 -8.09
CA LEU A 49 -2.97 13.73 -6.89
C LEU A 49 -4.40 13.25 -7.18
N SER A 50 -4.83 13.19 -8.45
CA SER A 50 -6.15 12.70 -8.81
C SER A 50 -6.29 11.19 -8.64
N VAL A 51 -5.15 10.45 -8.73
CA VAL A 51 -5.10 8.98 -8.66
C VAL A 51 -4.22 8.50 -7.50
N HIS A 52 -3.12 9.20 -7.25
CA HIS A 52 -2.10 8.83 -6.28
C HIS A 52 -1.93 9.93 -5.25
N GLY A 53 -2.45 9.74 -4.03
CA GLY A 53 -2.35 10.71 -2.95
C GLY A 53 -3.68 10.89 -2.22
N GLY A 54 -3.75 11.98 -1.43
CA GLY A 54 -4.87 12.24 -0.52
C GLY A 54 -4.72 11.51 0.82
N GLU A 55 -5.62 11.81 1.76
CA GLU A 55 -5.52 11.35 3.15
C GLU A 55 -5.42 9.82 3.27
N TYR A 56 -6.18 9.08 2.47
CA TYR A 56 -6.20 7.61 2.50
C TYR A 56 -4.97 6.94 1.86
N LYS A 57 -4.07 7.71 1.26
CA LYS A 57 -2.83 7.22 0.62
C LYS A 57 -1.63 8.07 1.06
N ALA A 58 -1.64 8.55 2.31
CA ALA A 58 -0.59 9.42 2.82
C ALA A 58 0.77 8.72 2.85
N VAL A 59 0.79 7.44 3.23
CA VAL A 59 2.01 6.61 3.31
C VAL A 59 1.74 5.23 2.75
N TYR A 60 2.65 4.74 1.92
CA TYR A 60 2.66 3.37 1.44
C TYR A 60 3.64 2.53 2.27
N CYS A 61 3.14 1.47 2.89
CA CYS A 61 3.87 0.51 3.72
C CYS A 61 4.12 -0.79 2.95
N TYR A 62 5.33 -1.34 3.06
CA TYR A 62 5.72 -2.58 2.41
C TYR A 62 6.63 -3.42 3.33
N SER A 63 6.36 -4.73 3.43
CA SER A 63 7.12 -5.63 4.29
C SER A 63 8.49 -5.97 3.70
N LEU A 64 9.50 -6.05 4.57
CA LEU A 64 10.84 -6.53 4.23
C LEU A 64 10.81 -8.00 3.78
N ALA A 65 9.90 -8.84 4.32
CA ALA A 65 9.72 -10.22 3.89
C ALA A 65 9.33 -10.35 2.40
N HIS A 66 8.68 -9.32 1.84
CA HIS A 66 8.38 -9.29 0.42
C HIS A 66 9.62 -9.04 -0.44
N TYR A 67 10.63 -8.33 0.08
CA TYR A 67 11.91 -8.16 -0.60
C TYR A 67 12.63 -9.50 -0.76
N ASP A 68 12.59 -10.38 0.24
CA ASP A 68 13.17 -11.72 0.14
C ASP A 68 12.51 -12.57 -0.95
N TYR A 69 11.19 -12.47 -1.08
CA TYR A 69 10.47 -13.10 -2.17
C TYR A 69 10.92 -12.54 -3.53
N TRP A 70 10.94 -11.22 -3.69
CA TRP A 70 11.28 -10.60 -4.97
C TRP A 70 12.74 -10.75 -5.35
N ASN A 71 13.67 -10.78 -4.39
CA ASN A 71 15.08 -11.09 -4.65
C ASN A 71 15.26 -12.49 -5.26
N LYS A 72 14.42 -13.46 -4.88
CA LYS A 72 14.41 -14.81 -5.48
C LYS A 72 13.79 -14.81 -6.88
N GLU A 73 12.70 -14.06 -7.07
CA GLU A 73 11.97 -13.97 -8.33
C GLU A 73 12.69 -13.16 -9.41
N LEU A 74 13.41 -12.10 -9.01
CA LEU A 74 14.08 -11.15 -9.89
C LEU A 74 15.61 -11.32 -9.83
N ARG A 75 16.06 -12.55 -10.02
CA ARG A 75 17.48 -12.91 -9.93
C ARG A 75 18.38 -11.97 -10.71
N GLY A 76 19.44 -11.46 -10.05
CA GLY A 76 20.42 -10.56 -10.65
C GLY A 76 20.03 -9.07 -10.64
N GLN A 77 18.91 -8.71 -10.02
CA GLN A 77 18.58 -7.32 -9.73
C GLN A 77 18.84 -7.01 -8.26
N GLU A 78 19.50 -5.90 -8.00
CA GLU A 78 19.56 -5.33 -6.66
C GLU A 78 18.27 -4.55 -6.38
N LEU A 79 17.62 -4.86 -5.26
CA LEU A 79 16.37 -4.23 -4.86
C LEU A 79 16.61 -3.33 -3.64
N PRO A 80 17.00 -2.07 -3.84
CA PRO A 80 17.13 -1.12 -2.73
C PRO A 80 15.77 -0.81 -2.11
N MET A 81 15.74 -0.45 -0.83
CA MET A 81 14.52 0.03 -0.16
C MET A 81 13.93 1.19 -0.94
N GLY A 82 12.59 1.28 -1.01
CA GLY A 82 11.90 2.23 -1.89
C GLY A 82 11.72 1.74 -3.34
N MET A 83 12.19 0.51 -3.67
CA MET A 83 12.11 -0.03 -5.04
C MET A 83 10.67 -0.23 -5.52
N PHE A 84 9.76 -0.59 -4.64
CA PHE A 84 8.34 -0.75 -4.98
C PHE A 84 7.55 0.56 -4.88
N GLY A 85 8.23 1.68 -4.57
CA GLY A 85 7.63 3.00 -4.39
C GLY A 85 7.04 3.19 -2.99
N GLU A 86 7.40 2.34 -2.05
CA GLU A 86 6.96 2.44 -0.65
C GLU A 86 7.68 3.57 0.08
N ASN A 87 6.96 4.16 1.04
CA ASN A 87 7.49 5.14 1.98
C ASN A 87 8.10 4.48 3.21
N PHE A 88 7.43 3.43 3.73
CA PHE A 88 7.88 2.66 4.87
C PHE A 88 8.22 1.24 4.45
N THR A 89 9.48 0.84 4.69
CA THR A 89 9.87 -0.57 4.64
C THR A 89 9.86 -1.09 6.07
N LEU A 90 9.02 -2.09 6.34
CA LEU A 90 8.75 -2.60 7.68
C LEU A 90 9.41 -3.96 7.88
N ASP A 91 10.16 -4.12 8.98
CA ASP A 91 10.53 -5.43 9.52
C ASP A 91 9.48 -5.84 10.55
N ASP A 92 8.65 -6.72 10.15
CA ASP A 92 7.47 -7.18 10.85
C ASP A 92 7.73 -8.44 11.69
N GLY A 93 8.94 -9.04 11.63
CA GLY A 93 9.28 -10.23 12.41
C GLY A 93 8.37 -11.42 12.10
N GLU A 94 8.21 -12.32 13.08
CA GLU A 94 7.38 -13.52 12.92
C GLU A 94 5.86 -13.24 12.90
N ASP A 95 5.43 -12.15 13.54
CA ASP A 95 4.00 -11.75 13.66
C ASP A 95 3.54 -10.77 12.58
N GLY A 96 4.30 -10.62 11.56
CA GLY A 96 4.27 -9.72 10.41
C GLY A 96 3.03 -8.86 10.14
N LEU A 97 3.27 -7.58 9.81
CA LEU A 97 2.27 -6.71 9.16
C LEU A 97 2.10 -7.10 7.67
N LEU A 98 1.77 -8.38 7.44
CA LEU A 98 1.46 -8.89 6.11
C LEU A 98 -0.02 -8.62 5.78
N GLU A 99 -0.36 -8.66 4.52
CA GLU A 99 -1.71 -8.37 4.02
C GLU A 99 -2.80 -9.26 4.65
N GLU A 100 -2.43 -10.44 5.13
CA GLU A 100 -3.32 -11.39 5.81
C GLU A 100 -3.55 -11.06 7.30
N SER A 101 -2.60 -10.36 7.93
CA SER A 101 -2.61 -10.05 9.37
C SER A 101 -2.84 -8.57 9.68
N VAL A 102 -2.89 -7.72 8.65
CA VAL A 102 -3.21 -6.29 8.74
C VAL A 102 -4.65 -6.07 8.28
N TYR A 103 -5.42 -5.35 9.09
CA TYR A 103 -6.84 -5.12 8.86
C TYR A 103 -7.11 -3.64 8.62
N LEU A 104 -8.10 -3.36 7.79
CA LEU A 104 -8.58 -2.00 7.58
C LEU A 104 -9.07 -1.41 8.91
N GLY A 105 -8.66 -0.20 9.22
CA GLY A 105 -8.96 0.46 10.49
C GLY A 105 -7.92 0.21 11.60
N ASP A 106 -7.00 -0.75 11.42
CA ASP A 106 -5.94 -0.96 12.42
C ASP A 106 -5.18 0.34 12.69
N ARG A 107 -5.04 0.65 13.98
CA ARG A 107 -4.26 1.79 14.47
C ARG A 107 -2.84 1.36 14.75
N ILE A 108 -1.89 2.06 14.17
CA ILE A 108 -0.46 1.76 14.25
C ILE A 108 0.27 3.00 14.74
N SER A 109 1.08 2.85 15.80
CA SER A 109 2.06 3.87 16.18
C SER A 109 3.39 3.62 15.49
N VAL A 110 4.03 4.67 15.00
CA VAL A 110 5.36 4.63 14.40
C VAL A 110 6.12 5.92 14.75
N GLY A 111 7.27 5.78 15.42
CA GLY A 111 7.97 6.93 15.97
C GLY A 111 7.08 7.73 16.92
N THR A 112 6.85 9.02 16.65
CA THR A 112 5.91 9.87 17.40
C THR A 112 4.56 10.06 16.69
N ALA A 113 4.38 9.45 15.51
CA ALA A 113 3.17 9.53 14.71
C ALA A 113 2.20 8.39 15.00
N GLU A 114 0.94 8.55 14.57
CA GLU A 114 -0.09 7.53 14.58
C GLU A 114 -0.79 7.49 13.24
N VAL A 115 -0.99 6.29 12.70
CA VAL A 115 -1.60 6.06 11.38
C VAL A 115 -2.69 5.00 11.47
N THR A 116 -3.58 4.96 10.49
CA THR A 116 -4.62 3.93 10.36
C THR A 116 -4.56 3.28 8.98
N VAL A 117 -4.77 1.98 8.91
CA VAL A 117 -4.77 1.19 7.67
C VAL A 117 -6.03 1.47 6.87
N THR A 118 -5.89 1.74 5.58
CA THR A 118 -7.02 2.18 4.74
C THR A 118 -7.32 1.24 3.57
N GLN A 119 -6.32 0.77 2.85
CA GLN A 119 -6.52 0.01 1.61
C GLN A 119 -5.25 -0.72 1.16
N PRO A 120 -5.36 -1.79 0.34
CA PRO A 120 -4.21 -2.36 -0.35
C PRO A 120 -3.65 -1.40 -1.40
N ARG A 121 -2.38 -1.54 -1.71
CA ARG A 121 -1.79 -0.84 -2.85
C ARG A 121 -2.03 -1.62 -4.13
N LEU A 122 -2.79 -1.07 -5.06
CA LEU A 122 -2.91 -1.61 -6.39
C LEU A 122 -1.78 -1.09 -7.30
N PRO A 123 -1.07 -1.97 -8.02
CA PRO A 123 0.01 -1.55 -8.90
C PRO A 123 -0.56 -0.82 -10.14
N CYS A 124 0.16 0.21 -10.59
CA CYS A 124 -0.10 0.86 -11.86
C CYS A 124 1.12 0.73 -12.79
N TYR A 125 1.01 1.16 -14.04
CA TYR A 125 2.10 1.08 -15.02
C TYR A 125 3.41 1.74 -14.56
N LYS A 126 3.36 2.70 -13.63
CA LYS A 126 4.56 3.33 -13.06
C LYS A 126 5.46 2.34 -12.31
N LEU A 127 4.89 1.23 -11.81
CA LEU A 127 5.70 0.13 -11.27
C LEU A 127 6.53 -0.52 -12.39
N GLY A 128 5.94 -0.74 -13.56
CA GLY A 128 6.67 -1.20 -14.74
C GLY A 128 7.79 -0.24 -15.14
N VAL A 129 7.52 1.08 -15.11
CA VAL A 129 8.54 2.12 -15.34
C VAL A 129 9.72 1.98 -14.36
N ARG A 130 9.45 1.77 -13.08
CA ARG A 130 10.48 1.64 -12.03
C ARG A 130 11.35 0.40 -12.24
N PHE A 131 10.77 -0.71 -12.67
CA PHE A 131 11.46 -1.99 -12.90
C PHE A 131 11.99 -2.16 -14.34
N GLY A 132 11.67 -1.25 -15.26
CA GLY A 132 12.01 -1.41 -16.68
C GLY A 132 11.29 -2.61 -17.33
N SER A 133 10.11 -3.02 -16.83
CA SER A 133 9.39 -4.22 -17.26
C SER A 133 7.86 -4.03 -17.21
N ASP A 134 7.20 -4.22 -18.34
CA ASP A 134 5.72 -4.15 -18.44
C ASP A 134 5.04 -5.26 -17.64
N ASP A 135 5.66 -6.43 -17.54
CA ASP A 135 5.13 -7.58 -16.82
C ASP A 135 5.08 -7.39 -15.31
N MET A 136 5.84 -6.41 -14.77
CA MET A 136 5.96 -6.23 -13.34
C MET A 136 4.62 -5.94 -12.67
N VAL A 137 3.74 -5.19 -13.30
CA VAL A 137 2.39 -4.90 -12.77
C VAL A 137 1.59 -6.19 -12.58
N LYS A 138 1.60 -7.06 -13.61
CA LYS A 138 0.90 -8.35 -13.56
C LYS A 138 1.51 -9.30 -12.51
N ARG A 139 2.84 -9.43 -12.51
CA ARG A 139 3.57 -10.25 -11.53
C ARG A 139 3.31 -9.80 -10.10
N PHE A 140 3.36 -8.49 -9.86
CA PHE A 140 3.12 -7.89 -8.55
C PHE A 140 1.71 -8.20 -8.05
N LEU A 141 0.68 -7.99 -8.87
CA LEU A 141 -0.70 -8.28 -8.49
C LEU A 141 -0.93 -9.79 -8.28
N ALA A 142 -0.32 -10.63 -9.11
CA ALA A 142 -0.41 -12.08 -8.98
C ALA A 142 0.26 -12.62 -7.70
N SER A 143 1.33 -11.99 -7.23
CA SER A 143 2.03 -12.36 -6.01
C SER A 143 1.21 -12.13 -4.74
N ARG A 144 0.18 -11.29 -4.79
CA ARG A 144 -0.64 -10.82 -3.65
C ARG A 144 0.15 -10.03 -2.59
N ARG A 145 1.44 -9.78 -2.80
CA ARG A 145 2.33 -9.01 -1.94
C ARG A 145 2.24 -7.54 -2.30
N THR A 146 1.10 -6.95 -1.97
CA THR A 146 0.76 -5.60 -2.43
C THR A 146 1.24 -4.50 -1.47
N GLY A 147 1.45 -4.83 -0.19
CA GLY A 147 1.54 -3.84 0.86
C GLY A 147 0.21 -3.09 1.02
N PHE A 148 0.22 -2.06 1.81
CA PHE A 148 -0.97 -1.31 2.14
C PHE A 148 -0.70 0.18 2.32
N TYR A 149 -1.74 0.98 2.16
CA TYR A 149 -1.72 2.40 2.47
C TYR A 149 -2.27 2.67 3.87
N VAL A 150 -1.77 3.76 4.45
CA VAL A 150 -2.26 4.29 5.71
C VAL A 150 -2.61 5.77 5.58
N ALA A 151 -3.58 6.20 6.38
CA ALA A 151 -3.90 7.59 6.65
C ALA A 151 -3.22 8.05 7.95
N VAL A 152 -2.84 9.32 8.01
CA VAL A 152 -2.23 9.90 9.21
C VAL A 152 -3.32 10.35 10.17
N VAL A 153 -3.34 9.77 11.36
CA VAL A 153 -4.26 10.14 12.45
C VAL A 153 -3.65 11.27 13.28
N ARG A 154 -2.39 11.10 13.67
CA ARG A 154 -1.61 12.11 14.39
C ARG A 154 -0.26 12.27 13.70
N GLU A 155 0.03 13.50 13.31
CA GLU A 155 1.33 13.88 12.76
C GLU A 155 2.46 13.66 13.77
N GLY A 156 3.67 13.47 13.28
CA GLY A 156 4.83 13.25 14.12
C GLY A 156 6.11 13.12 13.30
N GLU A 157 7.15 12.63 13.93
CA GLU A 157 8.42 12.35 13.27
C GLU A 157 8.69 10.86 13.27
N VAL A 158 9.24 10.37 12.16
CA VAL A 158 9.57 8.97 11.92
C VAL A 158 10.99 8.83 11.41
N GLY A 159 11.63 7.72 11.67
CA GLY A 159 12.99 7.43 11.20
C GLY A 159 13.29 5.94 11.24
N ALA A 160 14.30 5.52 10.46
CA ALA A 160 14.77 4.14 10.50
C ALA A 160 15.15 3.74 11.93
N GLY A 161 14.72 2.55 12.35
CA GLY A 161 14.91 2.02 13.71
C GLY A 161 13.75 2.29 14.67
N ASP A 162 12.78 3.13 14.31
CA ASP A 162 11.60 3.38 15.14
C ASP A 162 10.79 2.10 15.36
N GLU A 163 10.25 1.98 16.57
CA GLU A 163 9.34 0.90 16.90
C GLU A 163 7.99 1.12 16.20
N VAL A 164 7.41 0.01 15.70
CA VAL A 164 6.09 -0.04 15.08
C VAL A 164 5.20 -0.95 15.92
N LYS A 165 4.06 -0.45 16.38
CA LYS A 165 3.12 -1.19 17.22
C LYS A 165 1.69 -1.06 16.72
N VAL A 166 0.99 -2.18 16.59
CA VAL A 166 -0.47 -2.17 16.44
C VAL A 166 -1.08 -1.83 17.79
N MET A 167 -1.85 -0.75 17.85
CA MET A 167 -2.45 -0.22 19.09
C MET A 167 -3.87 -0.69 19.32
N ALA A 168 -4.62 -0.86 18.24
CA ALA A 168 -6.00 -1.34 18.27
C ALA A 168 -6.33 -2.05 16.95
N GLN A 169 -7.08 -3.13 17.07
CA GLN A 169 -7.66 -3.86 15.94
C GLN A 169 -9.18 -3.70 15.93
N GLU A 170 -9.76 -3.55 14.76
CA GLU A 170 -11.21 -3.42 14.59
C GLU A 170 -11.94 -4.75 14.81
N ALA A 171 -13.07 -4.70 15.53
CA ALA A 171 -13.86 -5.89 15.88
C ALA A 171 -14.46 -6.63 14.65
N ASN A 172 -14.69 -5.92 13.53
CA ASN A 172 -15.18 -6.47 12.27
C ASN A 172 -14.08 -6.53 11.19
N ALA A 173 -12.90 -6.91 11.59
CA ALA A 173 -11.69 -6.87 10.80
C ALA A 173 -11.86 -7.42 9.38
N VAL A 174 -11.50 -6.61 8.39
CA VAL A 174 -11.38 -7.01 6.99
C VAL A 174 -9.91 -6.88 6.62
N ALA A 175 -9.27 -8.01 6.32
CA ALA A 175 -7.85 -8.02 6.00
C ALA A 175 -7.57 -7.29 4.68
N VAL A 176 -6.40 -6.70 4.57
CA VAL A 176 -5.92 -6.08 3.32
C VAL A 176 -5.91 -7.08 2.17
N SER A 177 -5.55 -8.34 2.46
CA SER A 177 -5.58 -9.45 1.50
C SER A 177 -6.99 -9.77 0.99
N GLU A 178 -8.03 -9.63 1.83
CA GLU A 178 -9.43 -9.84 1.41
C GLU A 178 -9.83 -8.78 0.37
N ILE A 179 -9.48 -7.51 0.57
CA ILE A 179 -9.77 -6.45 -0.41
C ILE A 179 -9.06 -6.73 -1.73
N THR A 180 -7.79 -7.13 -1.68
CA THR A 180 -7.04 -7.52 -2.88
C THR A 180 -7.66 -8.73 -3.57
N HIS A 181 -8.11 -9.74 -2.81
CA HIS A 181 -8.82 -10.90 -3.33
C HIS A 181 -10.12 -10.50 -4.04
N LEU A 182 -10.96 -9.70 -3.40
CA LEU A 182 -12.22 -9.21 -3.98
C LEU A 182 -11.98 -8.39 -5.26
N TYR A 183 -10.91 -7.60 -5.31
CA TYR A 183 -10.57 -6.82 -6.51
C TYR A 183 -10.26 -7.69 -7.71
N VAL A 184 -9.46 -8.76 -7.54
CA VAL A 184 -9.04 -9.60 -8.67
C VAL A 184 -10.03 -10.71 -9.00
N THR A 185 -10.98 -11.01 -8.13
CA THR A 185 -12.02 -12.02 -8.34
C THR A 185 -12.99 -11.55 -9.40
N LYS A 186 -13.11 -12.29 -10.50
CA LYS A 186 -13.97 -11.90 -11.64
C LYS A 186 -15.47 -12.07 -11.36
N ARG A 187 -15.84 -13.08 -10.62
CA ARG A 187 -17.26 -13.40 -10.29
C ARG A 187 -17.39 -13.61 -8.80
N TYR A 188 -18.34 -12.95 -8.19
CA TYR A 188 -18.65 -13.10 -6.78
C TYR A 188 -19.63 -14.23 -6.55
N GLY A 189 -19.24 -15.16 -5.68
CA GLY A 189 -20.12 -16.13 -5.04
C GLY A 189 -20.62 -15.58 -3.69
N GLU A 190 -21.34 -16.41 -2.93
CA GLU A 190 -21.88 -16.00 -1.62
C GLU A 190 -20.80 -15.56 -0.62
N ALA A 191 -19.63 -16.18 -0.66
CA ALA A 191 -18.53 -15.84 0.25
C ALA A 191 -17.99 -14.41 -0.05
N GLU A 192 -17.76 -14.08 -1.31
CA GLU A 192 -17.31 -12.75 -1.74
C GLU A 192 -18.40 -11.69 -1.46
N ILE A 193 -19.67 -12.00 -1.69
CA ILE A 193 -20.78 -11.09 -1.37
C ILE A 193 -20.81 -10.77 0.14
N ARG A 194 -20.62 -11.78 1.00
CA ARG A 194 -20.55 -11.55 2.45
C ARG A 194 -19.32 -10.70 2.82
N ALA A 195 -18.16 -10.98 2.21
CA ALA A 195 -16.93 -10.23 2.45
C ALA A 195 -17.08 -8.76 2.00
N VAL A 196 -17.65 -8.50 0.83
CA VAL A 196 -17.93 -7.14 0.34
C VAL A 196 -18.88 -6.41 1.31
N ARG A 197 -19.93 -7.06 1.80
CA ARG A 197 -20.84 -6.42 2.77
C ARG A 197 -20.15 -6.06 4.08
N ARG A 198 -19.15 -6.83 4.52
CA ARG A 198 -18.30 -6.44 5.66
C ARG A 198 -17.43 -5.23 5.30
N ALA A 199 -16.72 -5.30 4.17
CA ALA A 199 -15.85 -4.22 3.71
C ALA A 199 -16.59 -2.87 3.58
N LEU A 200 -17.82 -2.87 3.09
CA LEU A 200 -18.65 -1.65 2.98
C LEU A 200 -18.99 -0.97 4.32
N ARG A 201 -18.84 -1.67 5.44
CA ARG A 201 -19.08 -1.14 6.79
C ARG A 201 -17.83 -0.53 7.41
N VAL A 202 -16.65 -0.78 6.84
CA VAL A 202 -15.39 -0.22 7.35
C VAL A 202 -15.34 1.26 7.02
N GLU A 203 -15.22 2.09 8.03
CA GLU A 203 -15.24 3.55 7.88
C GLU A 203 -14.00 4.02 7.09
N GLU A 204 -12.84 3.47 7.40
CA GLU A 204 -11.55 3.82 6.83
C GLU A 204 -11.36 3.38 5.38
N LEU A 205 -12.25 2.52 4.85
CA LEU A 205 -12.21 2.17 3.44
C LEU A 205 -12.66 3.38 2.59
N PRO A 206 -11.85 3.86 1.66
CA PRO A 206 -12.19 5.02 0.83
C PRO A 206 -13.48 4.84 0.04
N GLU A 207 -14.23 5.94 -0.16
CA GLU A 207 -15.52 5.90 -0.87
C GLU A 207 -15.40 5.34 -2.29
N SER A 208 -14.28 5.59 -2.99
CA SER A 208 -14.03 5.01 -4.32
C SER A 208 -14.00 3.48 -4.33
N TRP A 209 -13.52 2.85 -3.24
CA TRP A 209 -13.60 1.41 -3.06
C TRP A 209 -15.02 0.95 -2.75
N LYS A 210 -15.76 1.70 -1.92
CA LYS A 210 -17.14 1.41 -1.58
C LYS A 210 -18.04 1.49 -2.83
N GLU A 211 -17.84 2.48 -3.68
CA GLU A 211 -18.53 2.62 -4.98
C GLU A 211 -18.23 1.42 -5.89
N TYR A 212 -16.94 1.10 -6.08
CA TYR A 212 -16.52 -0.08 -6.86
C TYR A 212 -17.20 -1.37 -6.36
N PHE A 213 -17.25 -1.59 -5.06
CA PHE A 213 -17.87 -2.80 -4.49
C PHE A 213 -19.39 -2.80 -4.60
N ARG A 214 -20.07 -1.65 -4.49
CA ARG A 214 -21.52 -1.53 -4.72
C ARG A 214 -21.88 -1.91 -6.16
N GLU A 215 -21.13 -1.39 -7.14
CA GLU A 215 -21.32 -1.76 -8.55
C GLU A 215 -21.13 -3.26 -8.79
N ARG A 216 -20.12 -3.85 -8.18
CA ARG A 216 -19.86 -5.29 -8.29
C ARG A 216 -20.96 -6.13 -7.68
N LEU A 217 -21.55 -5.69 -6.56
CA LEU A 217 -22.72 -6.35 -5.95
C LEU A 217 -23.96 -6.27 -6.84
N GLY A 218 -24.23 -5.12 -7.47
CA GLY A 218 -25.31 -4.96 -8.43
C GLY A 218 -25.22 -5.97 -9.57
N GLN A 219 -24.03 -6.06 -10.19
CA GLN A 219 -23.76 -7.04 -11.26
C GLN A 219 -23.90 -8.51 -10.83
N ALA A 220 -23.66 -8.82 -9.56
CA ALA A 220 -23.83 -10.18 -9.04
C ALA A 220 -25.30 -10.51 -8.77
N GLY A 221 -26.11 -9.53 -8.31
CA GLY A 221 -27.55 -9.70 -8.06
C GLY A 221 -28.40 -9.80 -9.33
N GLU A 222 -27.99 -9.18 -10.44
CA GLU A 222 -28.69 -9.26 -11.75
C GLU A 222 -28.53 -10.62 -12.47
N ARG A 223 -27.62 -11.47 -11.97
CA ARG A 223 -27.26 -12.77 -12.60
C ARG A 223 -27.69 -13.97 -11.76
N SER A 224 -28.41 -13.73 -10.66
CA SER A 224 -29.02 -14.76 -9.78
C SER A 224 -30.47 -14.93 -10.12
#